data_43af67cd4476bf21b29899fae6104133
#
_entry.id   43af67cd4476bf21b29899fae6104133
#
_cell.length_a   1.000
_cell.length_b   1.000
_cell.length_c   1.000
_cell.angle_alpha   90.00
_cell.angle_beta   90.00
_cell.angle_gamma   90.00
#
_symmetry.space_group_name_H-M   'P 1'
#
loop_
_entity.id
_entity.type
_entity.pdbx_description
1 polymer ?
#
loop_
_entity_poly.entity_id
_entity_poly.type
_entity_poly.pdbx_seq_one_letter_code
_entity_poly.pdbx_strand_id
1 'polypeptide(L)'
;IKTSFSGEEAHNKFMAAHKAEGVTPFYTLKPMMLILMPLPFLIAIFNVLGEVDLIAGHSFMWIRNLAYPDAVFNFGMHVPLIGGSVNLLPILMALFTVFSALTHQNKIVTPKELRKQKLNLYFMAFGFLLLFYPFPSAMVLYWTFATLWQIIQQRFIRV
;
A
#
# COMPACT_ATOMS: atom_id res chain seq x y z
N ILE A 1 20.23 4.34 -21.88
CA ILE A 1 19.31 4.69 -22.99
C ILE A 1 18.35 5.81 -22.56
N LYS A 2 17.81 5.80 -21.35
CA LYS A 2 16.89 6.85 -20.85
C LYS A 2 17.53 8.23 -20.66
N THR A 3 18.84 8.32 -20.59
CA THR A 3 19.58 9.57 -20.33
C THR A 3 19.99 10.33 -21.57
N SER A 4 19.97 9.68 -22.75
CA SER A 4 20.50 10.25 -23.99
C SER A 4 19.43 10.65 -25.01
N PHE A 5 18.18 10.24 -24.82
CA PHE A 5 17.09 10.45 -25.77
C PHE A 5 15.82 10.86 -25.02
N SER A 6 15.03 11.75 -25.60
CA SER A 6 13.75 12.20 -25.04
C SER A 6 12.59 11.89 -25.98
N GLY A 7 11.40 11.65 -25.41
CA GLY A 7 10.16 11.51 -26.15
C GLY A 7 10.09 10.27 -27.03
N GLU A 8 9.64 10.46 -28.26
CA GLU A 8 9.32 9.43 -29.23
C GLU A 8 10.53 8.62 -29.71
N GLU A 9 11.70 9.26 -29.83
CA GLU A 9 12.96 8.58 -30.18
C GLU A 9 13.42 7.59 -29.10
N ALA A 10 13.28 7.96 -27.84
CA ALA A 10 13.59 7.06 -26.73
C ALA A 10 12.65 5.85 -26.71
N HIS A 11 11.37 6.06 -27.00
CA HIS A 11 10.37 4.99 -27.11
C HIS A 11 10.68 4.04 -28.27
N ASN A 12 10.96 4.57 -29.46
CA ASN A 12 11.24 3.77 -30.65
C ASN A 12 12.53 2.94 -30.51
N LYS A 13 13.59 3.51 -29.93
CA LYS A 13 14.84 2.77 -29.65
C LYS A 13 14.65 1.72 -28.56
N PHE A 14 13.83 1.99 -27.55
CA PHE A 14 13.48 1.03 -26.52
C PHE A 14 12.70 -0.16 -27.10
N MET A 15 11.73 0.10 -27.97
CA MET A 15 10.95 -0.95 -28.65
C MET A 15 11.82 -1.76 -29.63
N ALA A 16 12.72 -1.09 -30.36
CA ALA A 16 13.64 -1.76 -31.27
C ALA A 16 14.62 -2.69 -30.52
N ALA A 17 15.16 -2.25 -29.38
CA ALA A 17 16.01 -3.08 -28.54
C ALA A 17 15.27 -4.32 -27.99
N HIS A 18 14.02 -4.15 -27.53
CA HIS A 18 13.20 -5.28 -27.07
C HIS A 18 12.90 -6.29 -28.18
N LYS A 19 12.64 -5.80 -29.38
CA LYS A 19 12.40 -6.64 -30.55
C LYS A 19 13.65 -7.38 -31.02
N ALA A 20 14.82 -6.74 -30.91
CA ALA A 20 16.11 -7.36 -31.22
C ALA A 20 16.48 -8.49 -30.25
N GLU A 21 16.12 -8.36 -28.98
CA GLU A 21 16.35 -9.37 -27.94
C GLU A 21 15.23 -10.42 -27.85
N GLY A 22 14.23 -10.37 -28.73
CA GLY A 22 13.10 -11.31 -28.71
C GLY A 22 12.17 -11.18 -27.49
N VAL A 23 12.28 -10.07 -26.76
CA VAL A 23 11.49 -9.83 -25.57
C VAL A 23 10.20 -9.13 -25.95
N THR A 24 9.06 -9.77 -25.68
CA THR A 24 7.75 -9.16 -25.94
C THR A 24 7.50 -7.95 -25.07
N PRO A 25 6.74 -6.92 -25.53
CA PRO A 25 6.37 -5.74 -24.74
C PRO A 25 5.68 -6.10 -23.40
N PHE A 26 5.07 -7.27 -23.32
CA PHE A 26 4.46 -7.83 -22.10
C PHE A 26 5.47 -8.14 -20.98
N TYR A 27 6.76 -8.25 -21.30
CA TYR A 27 7.79 -8.47 -20.27
C TYR A 27 7.87 -7.32 -19.27
N THR A 28 7.62 -6.10 -19.72
CA THR A 28 7.55 -4.92 -18.84
C THR A 28 6.31 -4.93 -17.93
N LEU A 29 5.27 -5.68 -18.30
CA LEU A 29 4.07 -5.85 -17.48
C LEU A 29 4.22 -6.98 -16.44
N LYS A 30 5.23 -7.87 -16.60
CA LYS A 30 5.44 -9.00 -15.67
C LYS A 30 5.54 -8.58 -14.20
N PRO A 31 6.27 -7.53 -13.80
CA PRO A 31 6.25 -7.06 -12.42
C PRO A 31 4.90 -6.45 -12.01
N MET A 32 4.13 -5.88 -12.95
CA MET A 32 2.78 -5.38 -12.67
C MET A 32 1.77 -6.51 -12.47
N MET A 33 1.93 -7.65 -13.14
CA MET A 33 1.06 -8.82 -12.94
C MET A 33 1.15 -9.36 -11.51
N LEU A 34 2.32 -9.29 -10.87
CA LEU A 34 2.48 -9.67 -9.46
C LEU A 34 1.66 -8.77 -8.52
N ILE A 35 1.47 -7.51 -8.89
CA ILE A 35 0.64 -6.55 -8.13
C ILE A 35 -0.83 -6.74 -8.48
N LEU A 36 -1.16 -7.06 -9.73
CA LEU A 36 -2.53 -7.25 -10.21
C LEU A 36 -3.14 -8.58 -9.76
N MET A 37 -2.31 -9.62 -9.58
CA MET A 37 -2.77 -10.96 -9.20
C MET A 37 -3.53 -10.99 -7.85
N PRO A 38 -3.11 -10.29 -6.80
CA PRO A 38 -3.86 -10.24 -5.54
C PRO A 38 -5.11 -9.35 -5.59
N LEU A 39 -5.27 -8.46 -6.59
CA LEU A 39 -6.41 -7.53 -6.65
C LEU A 39 -7.79 -8.20 -6.62
N PRO A 40 -8.07 -9.29 -7.38
CA PRO A 40 -9.38 -9.96 -7.31
C PRO A 40 -9.68 -10.50 -5.91
N PHE A 41 -8.67 -11.06 -5.24
CA PHE A 41 -8.81 -11.55 -3.86
C PHE A 41 -9.01 -10.40 -2.88
N LEU A 42 -8.30 -9.30 -3.09
CA LEU A 42 -8.44 -8.08 -2.29
C LEU A 42 -9.85 -7.51 -2.42
N ILE A 43 -10.38 -7.43 -3.65
CA ILE A 43 -11.76 -6.97 -3.92
C ILE A 43 -12.77 -7.90 -3.26
N ALA A 44 -12.58 -9.22 -3.34
CA ALA A 44 -13.46 -10.19 -2.70
C ALA A 44 -13.45 -10.03 -1.16
N ILE A 45 -12.26 -9.86 -0.56
CA ILE A 45 -12.13 -9.61 0.88
C ILE A 45 -12.79 -8.29 1.25
N PHE A 46 -12.58 -7.22 0.47
CA PHE A 46 -13.23 -5.94 0.72
C PHE A 46 -14.75 -6.01 0.61
N ASN A 47 -15.27 -6.78 -0.34
CA ASN A 47 -16.74 -6.99 -0.43
C ASN A 47 -17.27 -7.69 0.83
N VAL A 48 -16.62 -8.78 1.27
CA VAL A 48 -17.05 -9.51 2.48
C VAL A 48 -16.91 -8.66 3.74
N LEU A 49 -15.78 -7.96 3.92
CA LEU A 49 -15.55 -7.10 5.09
C LEU A 49 -16.34 -5.79 5.02
N GLY A 50 -16.80 -5.39 3.82
CA GLY A 50 -17.66 -4.25 3.61
C GLY A 50 -19.15 -4.53 3.81
N GLU A 51 -19.55 -5.80 3.93
CA GLU A 51 -20.89 -6.16 4.34
C GLU A 51 -21.07 -5.84 5.82
N VAL A 52 -21.56 -4.63 6.07
CA VAL A 52 -21.73 -4.03 7.41
C VAL A 52 -22.50 -4.95 8.34
N ASP A 53 -23.48 -5.68 7.82
CA ASP A 53 -24.36 -6.55 8.60
C ASP A 53 -23.63 -7.75 9.23
N LEU A 54 -22.59 -8.28 8.58
CA LEU A 54 -21.83 -9.43 9.08
C LEU A 54 -20.89 -9.08 10.24
N ILE A 55 -20.39 -7.85 10.26
CA ILE A 55 -19.38 -7.39 11.21
C ILE A 55 -19.90 -6.31 12.16
N ALA A 56 -21.15 -5.87 11.96
CA ALA A 56 -21.80 -4.89 12.81
C ALA A 56 -21.94 -5.43 14.24
N GLY A 57 -21.62 -4.59 15.21
CA GLY A 57 -21.71 -4.95 16.64
C GLY A 57 -20.56 -5.82 17.16
N HIS A 58 -19.67 -6.33 16.30
CA HIS A 58 -18.47 -7.04 16.76
C HIS A 58 -17.37 -6.05 17.14
N SER A 59 -16.76 -6.29 18.30
CA SER A 59 -15.68 -5.46 18.84
C SER A 59 -14.35 -6.22 18.83
N PHE A 60 -13.25 -5.48 18.73
CA PHE A 60 -11.89 -6.03 18.84
C PHE A 60 -10.95 -5.04 19.50
N MET A 61 -10.30 -5.43 20.60
CA MET A 61 -9.43 -4.58 21.42
C MET A 61 -10.12 -3.26 21.81
N TRP A 62 -9.67 -2.12 21.29
CA TRP A 62 -10.25 -0.79 21.52
C TRP A 62 -11.36 -0.42 20.53
N ILE A 63 -11.53 -1.20 19.44
CA ILE A 63 -12.51 -0.97 18.41
C ILE A 63 -13.87 -1.46 18.89
N ARG A 64 -14.82 -0.56 19.03
CA ARG A 64 -16.16 -0.90 19.55
C ARG A 64 -17.05 -1.59 18.51
N ASN A 65 -16.85 -1.27 17.23
CA ASN A 65 -17.62 -1.84 16.14
C ASN A 65 -16.76 -1.89 14.88
N LEU A 66 -16.51 -3.10 14.39
CA LEU A 66 -15.65 -3.37 13.25
C LEU A 66 -16.20 -2.84 11.91
N ALA A 67 -17.52 -2.61 11.85
CA ALA A 67 -18.19 -2.07 10.66
C ALA A 67 -17.96 -0.56 10.43
N TYR A 68 -17.44 0.15 11.42
CA TYR A 68 -17.16 1.59 11.36
C TYR A 68 -15.68 1.87 11.62
N PRO A 69 -15.19 3.10 11.30
CA PRO A 69 -13.86 3.53 11.73
C PRO A 69 -13.68 3.41 13.24
N ASP A 70 -12.45 3.18 13.70
CA ASP A 70 -12.15 2.88 15.10
C ASP A 70 -12.37 4.04 16.10
N ALA A 71 -12.48 5.28 15.60
CA ALA A 71 -12.95 6.47 16.31
C ALA A 71 -12.55 6.54 17.80
N VAL A 72 -11.26 6.48 18.08
CA VAL A 72 -10.71 6.49 19.46
C VAL A 72 -11.02 7.79 20.18
N PHE A 73 -11.01 8.89 19.45
CA PHE A 73 -11.30 10.22 19.97
C PHE A 73 -12.15 11.02 18.98
N ASN A 74 -13.22 11.67 19.47
CA ASN A 74 -14.08 12.51 18.66
C ASN A 74 -13.83 13.99 18.98
N PHE A 75 -13.63 14.80 17.93
CA PHE A 75 -13.37 16.25 18.09
C PHE A 75 -14.64 17.10 18.18
N GLY A 76 -15.81 16.54 17.85
CA GLY A 76 -17.05 17.31 17.73
C GLY A 76 -17.14 18.23 16.51
N MET A 77 -16.12 18.27 15.65
CA MET A 77 -16.08 19.02 14.39
C MET A 77 -15.87 18.08 13.22
N HIS A 78 -16.59 18.30 12.13
CA HIS A 78 -16.41 17.48 10.92
C HIS A 78 -15.34 18.11 10.01
N VAL A 79 -14.21 17.40 9.85
CA VAL A 79 -13.14 17.82 8.96
C VAL A 79 -13.26 17.04 7.64
N PRO A 80 -13.27 17.70 6.47
CA PRO A 80 -13.30 17.01 5.18
C PRO A 80 -12.17 15.99 5.07
N LEU A 81 -12.46 14.78 4.55
CA LEU A 81 -11.54 13.63 4.41
C LEU A 81 -11.19 12.88 5.71
N ILE A 82 -11.16 13.55 6.85
CA ILE A 82 -10.75 12.96 8.14
C ILE A 82 -11.97 12.60 9.00
N GLY A 83 -13.15 13.21 8.69
CA GLY A 83 -14.34 13.04 9.51
C GLY A 83 -14.26 13.84 10.81
N GLY A 84 -14.95 13.37 11.84
CA GLY A 84 -15.00 14.05 13.16
C GLY A 84 -14.24 13.31 14.25
N SER A 85 -13.43 12.28 13.90
CA SER A 85 -12.77 11.41 14.87
C SER A 85 -11.32 11.13 14.51
N VAL A 86 -10.51 10.84 15.54
CA VAL A 86 -9.17 10.27 15.37
C VAL A 86 -9.30 8.76 15.22
N ASN A 87 -8.88 8.24 14.08
CA ASN A 87 -8.81 6.82 13.79
C ASN A 87 -7.37 6.35 13.97
N LEU A 88 -7.12 5.58 15.03
CA LEU A 88 -5.78 5.13 15.41
C LEU A 88 -5.28 4.02 14.48
N LEU A 89 -6.16 3.16 14.03
CA LEU A 89 -5.81 1.98 13.25
C LEU A 89 -5.15 2.33 11.89
N PRO A 90 -5.68 3.27 11.09
CA PRO A 90 -5.00 3.72 9.86
C PRO A 90 -3.62 4.33 10.11
N ILE A 91 -3.45 5.02 11.24
CA ILE A 91 -2.16 5.59 11.65
C ILE A 91 -1.15 4.47 11.93
N LEU A 92 -1.54 3.45 12.71
CA LEU A 92 -0.71 2.28 12.99
C LEU A 92 -0.36 1.53 11.71
N MET A 93 -1.32 1.34 10.82
CA MET A 93 -1.10 0.73 9.50
C MET A 93 -0.04 1.49 8.70
N ALA A 94 -0.15 2.82 8.62
CA ALA A 94 0.82 3.66 7.91
C ALA A 94 2.21 3.57 8.54
N LEU A 95 2.31 3.58 9.86
CA LEU A 95 3.57 3.43 10.59
C LEU A 95 4.22 2.06 10.32
N PHE A 96 3.47 0.97 10.37
CA PHE A 96 3.99 -0.37 10.06
C PHE A 96 4.40 -0.49 8.60
N THR A 97 3.67 0.12 7.67
CA THR A 97 4.03 0.16 6.24
C THR A 97 5.37 0.86 6.04
N VAL A 98 5.56 2.03 6.65
CA VAL A 98 6.83 2.77 6.61
C VAL A 98 7.95 1.93 7.24
N PHE A 99 7.71 1.34 8.40
CA PHE A 99 8.70 0.51 9.10
C PHE A 99 9.12 -0.70 8.26
N SER A 100 8.15 -1.41 7.67
CA SER A 100 8.40 -2.54 6.77
C SER A 100 9.30 -2.15 5.61
N ALA A 101 8.98 -1.04 4.95
CA ALA A 101 9.71 -0.60 3.78
C ALA A 101 11.10 -0.02 4.11
N LEU A 102 11.30 0.57 5.30
CA LEU A 102 12.61 1.04 5.77
C LEU A 102 13.53 -0.13 6.14
N THR A 103 12.97 -1.22 6.65
CA THR A 103 13.75 -2.44 6.98
C THR A 103 14.17 -3.24 5.76
N HIS A 104 13.43 -3.14 4.66
CA HIS A 104 13.68 -3.88 3.42
C HIS A 104 14.46 -3.08 2.36
N GLN A 105 15.32 -2.14 2.79
CA GLN A 105 16.10 -1.35 1.83
C GLN A 105 17.18 -2.19 1.14
N ASN A 106 17.14 -2.21 -0.19
CA ASN A 106 18.21 -2.77 -1.00
C ASN A 106 19.50 -1.95 -0.82
N LYS A 107 20.56 -2.62 -0.37
CA LYS A 107 21.88 -2.00 -0.10
C LYS A 107 22.65 -1.54 -1.36
N ILE A 108 22.12 -1.76 -2.56
CA ILE A 108 22.81 -1.54 -3.85
C ILE A 108 22.27 -0.29 -4.57
N VAL A 109 21.92 0.75 -3.84
CA VAL A 109 21.32 1.95 -4.44
C VAL A 109 22.17 3.18 -4.11
N THR A 110 22.33 4.08 -5.08
CA THR A 110 23.06 5.33 -4.86
C THR A 110 22.34 6.21 -3.81
N PRO A 111 23.07 7.06 -3.04
CA PRO A 111 22.47 7.91 -2.01
C PRO A 111 21.33 8.80 -2.55
N LYS A 112 21.43 9.26 -3.79
CA LYS A 112 20.41 10.09 -4.44
C LYS A 112 19.13 9.30 -4.74
N GLU A 113 19.26 8.08 -5.23
CA GLU A 113 18.13 7.18 -5.49
C GLU A 113 17.47 6.72 -4.18
N LEU A 114 18.26 6.46 -3.15
CA LEU A 114 17.75 6.12 -1.81
C LEU A 114 16.86 7.23 -1.25
N ARG A 115 17.27 8.49 -1.38
CA ARG A 115 16.47 9.64 -0.94
C ARG A 115 15.15 9.73 -1.72
N LYS A 116 15.18 9.50 -3.04
CA LYS A 116 13.99 9.51 -3.88
C LYS A 116 13.03 8.37 -3.51
N GLN A 117 13.57 7.16 -3.26
CA GLN A 117 12.78 6.02 -2.82
C GLN A 117 12.10 6.28 -1.47
N LYS A 118 12.82 6.85 -0.50
CA LYS A 118 12.26 7.22 0.80
C LYS A 118 11.15 8.25 0.68
N LEU A 119 11.35 9.29 -0.13
CA LEU A 119 10.34 10.32 -0.35
C LEU A 119 9.08 9.73 -0.97
N ASN A 120 9.24 8.88 -2.00
CA ASN A 120 8.11 8.21 -2.64
C ASN A 120 7.37 7.28 -1.67
N LEU A 121 8.10 6.60 -0.79
CA LEU A 121 7.54 5.75 0.24
C LEU A 121 6.67 6.55 1.24
N TYR A 122 7.18 7.68 1.74
CA TYR A 122 6.42 8.53 2.66
C TYR A 122 5.17 9.11 1.98
N PHE A 123 5.29 9.52 0.73
CA PHE A 123 4.17 10.01 -0.05
C PHE A 123 3.11 8.92 -0.24
N MET A 124 3.53 7.70 -0.55
CA MET A 124 2.64 6.54 -0.70
C MET A 124 1.97 6.17 0.64
N ALA A 125 2.73 6.12 1.74
CA ALA A 125 2.19 5.82 3.06
C ALA A 125 1.17 6.88 3.52
N PHE A 126 1.42 8.16 3.21
CA PHE A 126 0.48 9.24 3.47
C PHE A 126 -0.79 9.12 2.62
N GLY A 127 -0.65 8.77 1.33
CA GLY A 127 -1.78 8.51 0.45
C GLY A 127 -2.65 7.36 0.96
N PHE A 128 -2.03 6.26 1.40
CA PHE A 128 -2.75 5.15 2.02
C PHE A 128 -3.41 5.53 3.34
N LEU A 129 -2.76 6.33 4.16
CA LEU A 129 -3.36 6.85 5.40
C LEU A 129 -4.65 7.60 5.10
N LEU A 130 -4.63 8.53 4.15
CA LEU A 130 -5.82 9.30 3.76
C LEU A 130 -6.91 8.41 3.15
N LEU A 131 -6.50 7.47 2.30
CA LEU A 131 -7.43 6.55 1.63
C LEU A 131 -8.16 5.65 2.64
N PHE A 132 -7.44 5.04 3.58
CA PHE A 132 -8.00 4.09 4.53
C PHE A 132 -8.60 4.75 5.78
N TYR A 133 -8.44 6.05 5.93
CA TYR A 133 -8.90 6.77 7.11
C TYR A 133 -10.42 6.66 7.36
N PRO A 134 -11.28 6.80 6.34
CA PRO A 134 -12.73 6.65 6.49
C PRO A 134 -13.24 5.21 6.41
N PHE A 135 -12.35 4.22 6.19
CA PHE A 135 -12.77 2.84 5.97
C PHE A 135 -13.19 2.14 7.27
N PRO A 136 -14.07 1.11 7.17
CA PRO A 136 -14.38 0.24 8.29
C PRO A 136 -13.15 -0.36 8.95
N SER A 137 -13.14 -0.42 10.27
CA SER A 137 -12.01 -0.93 11.05
C SER A 137 -11.61 -2.35 10.67
N ALA A 138 -12.55 -3.21 10.31
CA ALA A 138 -12.27 -4.57 9.87
C ALA A 138 -11.33 -4.63 8.68
N MET A 139 -11.52 -3.76 7.68
CA MET A 139 -10.66 -3.69 6.50
C MET A 139 -9.26 -3.20 6.85
N VAL A 140 -9.18 -2.12 7.63
CA VAL A 140 -7.90 -1.55 8.05
C VAL A 140 -7.14 -2.51 8.95
N LEU A 141 -7.85 -3.23 9.83
CA LEU A 141 -7.31 -4.26 10.71
C LEU A 141 -6.68 -5.40 9.91
N TYR A 142 -7.41 -5.92 8.92
CA TYR A 142 -6.87 -6.94 8.01
C TYR A 142 -5.57 -6.48 7.34
N TRP A 143 -5.55 -5.27 6.80
CA TRP A 143 -4.37 -4.72 6.15
C TRP A 143 -3.19 -4.52 7.12
N THR A 144 -3.49 -4.07 8.32
CA THR A 144 -2.50 -3.90 9.40
C THR A 144 -1.87 -5.24 9.77
N PHE A 145 -2.68 -6.29 9.96
CA PHE A 145 -2.18 -7.63 10.24
C PHE A 145 -1.39 -8.22 9.08
N ALA A 146 -1.83 -8.02 7.84
CA ALA A 146 -1.09 -8.45 6.66
C ALA A 146 0.30 -7.80 6.59
N THR A 147 0.39 -6.50 6.90
CA THR A 147 1.66 -5.77 6.94
C THR A 147 2.56 -6.27 8.09
N LEU A 148 2.00 -6.50 9.27
CA LEU A 148 2.74 -7.09 10.40
C LEU A 148 3.27 -8.47 10.06
N TRP A 149 2.44 -9.32 9.45
CA TRP A 149 2.86 -10.63 8.99
C TRP A 149 4.00 -10.56 7.99
N GLN A 150 3.94 -9.63 7.05
CA GLN A 150 5.02 -9.38 6.11
C GLN A 150 6.33 -8.97 6.80
N ILE A 151 6.27 -8.11 7.83
CA ILE A 151 7.44 -7.74 8.63
C ILE A 151 8.05 -8.96 9.32
N ILE A 152 7.21 -9.81 9.90
CA ILE A 152 7.63 -11.05 10.55
C ILE A 152 8.31 -11.97 9.53
N GLN A 153 7.67 -12.21 8.37
CA GLN A 153 8.25 -13.03 7.31
C GLN A 153 9.62 -12.50 6.85
N GLN A 154 9.76 -11.20 6.63
CA GLN A 154 11.04 -10.58 6.24
C GLN A 154 12.14 -10.76 7.29
N ARG A 155 11.76 -10.89 8.56
CA ARG A 155 12.72 -11.12 9.65
C ARG A 155 13.21 -12.56 9.74
N PHE A 156 12.30 -13.51 9.50
CA PHE A 156 12.58 -14.96 9.64
C PHE A 156 13.04 -15.60 8.34
N ILE A 157 12.57 -15.13 7.20
CA ILE A 157 12.96 -15.65 5.87
C ILE A 157 13.99 -14.69 5.28
N ARG A 158 15.18 -14.66 5.89
CA ARG A 158 16.35 -14.08 5.23
C ARG A 158 16.83 -15.08 4.18
N VAL A 159 16.44 -14.86 2.93
CA VAL A 159 17.10 -15.42 1.76
C VAL A 159 18.22 -14.47 1.33
#